data_4b75f5bcda205882ba4175b5f1a0c303
#
_entry.id   4b75f5bcda205882ba4175b5f1a0c303
#
_cell.length_a   1.000
_cell.length_b   1.000
_cell.length_c   1.000
_cell.angle_alpha   90.00
_cell.angle_beta   90.00
_cell.angle_gamma   90.00
#
_symmetry.space_group_name_H-M   'P 1'
#
loop_
_entity.id
_entity.type
_entity.pdbx_description
1 polymer ?
#
loop_
_entity_poly.entity_id
_entity_poly.type
_entity_poly.pdbx_seq_one_letter_code
_entity_poly.pdbx_strand_id
1 'polypeptide(L)'
;MSVDFYLSLKAKRTEDVEEIQSHAKELNKEYNLPIMEDGPEPGAGLYGLTYIIDGIDFTTIGSASDEIRRFKELVERIVKSHPDMPVEYYEGPGYLGHLYYSRNGELIEYTPGTMCLCVESDETYETLKDVASREIKAAGFDSHMVDDGRKNISWEYIMDDEESTKMVNDVISVISSCLNRTPIACYALNSLDMECFPKYHCIALDGQFEWQETDNTICTLHNTLWYYEDEIPISIVQLYTDPMKTFELFLDFIRSGGRNHIYTIEDILFYDQSRKYISKLKSDDKKWLLPYLKWDTMRWSTEKQEAISAYCDTHDEKLLEVIYGK
;
A
#
# COMPACT_ATOMS: atom_id res chain seq x y z
N MET A 1 -22.13 5.60 -13.90
CA MET A 1 -21.79 5.79 -12.47
C MET A 1 -21.21 7.18 -12.38
N SER A 2 -21.87 8.10 -11.67
CA SER A 2 -21.34 9.45 -11.45
C SER A 2 -20.44 9.43 -10.22
N VAL A 3 -19.35 10.15 -10.26
CA VAL A 3 -18.37 10.27 -9.18
C VAL A 3 -18.10 11.76 -8.94
N ASP A 4 -17.96 12.15 -7.69
CA ASP A 4 -17.56 13.51 -7.36
C ASP A 4 -16.05 13.65 -7.54
N PHE A 5 -15.63 14.75 -8.16
CA PHE A 5 -14.23 15.07 -8.40
C PHE A 5 -13.78 16.13 -7.41
N TYR A 6 -12.79 15.80 -6.62
CA TYR A 6 -12.28 16.65 -5.54
C TYR A 6 -10.99 17.35 -5.97
N LEU A 7 -10.94 18.65 -5.69
CA LEU A 7 -9.77 19.49 -5.85
C LEU A 7 -9.51 20.16 -4.50
N SER A 8 -8.38 19.87 -3.86
CA SER A 8 -8.09 20.44 -2.54
C SER A 8 -6.64 20.87 -2.40
N LEU A 9 -6.44 22.06 -1.81
CA LEU A 9 -5.13 22.55 -1.39
C LEU A 9 -5.08 22.57 0.13
N LYS A 10 -4.16 21.81 0.71
CA LYS A 10 -3.99 21.66 2.15
C LYS A 10 -2.70 22.35 2.59
N ALA A 11 -2.77 23.16 3.63
CA ALA A 11 -1.59 23.64 4.34
C ALA A 11 -1.06 22.55 5.28
N LYS A 12 0.25 22.46 5.43
CA LYS A 12 0.90 21.59 6.42
C LYS A 12 1.00 22.23 7.81
N ARG A 13 0.80 23.54 7.91
CA ARG A 13 0.84 24.29 9.17
C ARG A 13 -0.41 25.13 9.32
N THR A 14 -0.93 25.23 10.53
CA THR A 14 -2.19 25.97 10.82
C THR A 14 -2.08 27.45 10.47
N GLU A 15 -0.94 28.06 10.72
CA GLU A 15 -0.66 29.47 10.42
C GLU A 15 -0.70 29.79 8.92
N ASP A 16 -0.45 28.81 8.07
CA ASP A 16 -0.42 28.99 6.61
C ASP A 16 -1.85 29.00 6.00
N VAL A 17 -2.85 28.44 6.70
CA VAL A 17 -4.23 28.31 6.19
C VAL A 17 -4.84 29.68 5.90
N GLU A 18 -4.76 30.63 6.83
CA GLU A 18 -5.34 31.98 6.65
C GLU A 18 -4.66 32.75 5.50
N GLU A 19 -3.36 32.56 5.33
CA GLU A 19 -2.60 33.19 4.26
C GLU A 19 -2.97 32.62 2.89
N ILE A 20 -3.11 31.29 2.77
CA ILE A 20 -3.59 30.62 1.55
C ILE A 20 -5.00 31.12 1.19
N GLN A 21 -5.91 31.12 2.15
CA GLN A 21 -7.30 31.53 1.93
C GLN A 21 -7.40 33.01 1.52
N SER A 22 -6.64 33.88 2.16
CA SER A 22 -6.61 35.31 1.82
C SER A 22 -6.09 35.56 0.40
N HIS A 23 -5.00 34.88 0.02
CA HIS A 23 -4.41 35.00 -1.31
C HIS A 23 -5.33 34.36 -2.38
N ALA A 24 -5.94 33.22 -2.09
CA ALA A 24 -6.89 32.57 -2.98
C ALA A 24 -8.11 33.47 -3.28
N LYS A 25 -8.67 34.15 -2.27
CA LYS A 25 -9.76 35.13 -2.47
C LYS A 25 -9.40 36.23 -3.46
N GLU A 26 -8.18 36.72 -3.37
CA GLU A 26 -7.69 37.77 -4.27
C GLU A 26 -7.57 37.26 -5.70
N LEU A 27 -6.89 36.11 -5.88
CA LEU A 27 -6.69 35.51 -7.18
C LEU A 27 -7.99 34.99 -7.80
N ASN A 28 -8.91 34.45 -6.99
CA ASN A 28 -10.16 33.90 -7.49
C ASN A 28 -11.10 34.93 -8.12
N LYS A 29 -10.86 36.24 -7.93
CA LYS A 29 -11.54 37.28 -8.68
C LYS A 29 -11.34 37.16 -10.18
N GLU A 30 -10.20 36.61 -10.61
CA GLU A 30 -9.87 36.34 -12.01
C GLU A 30 -10.48 35.02 -12.50
N TYR A 31 -10.50 33.99 -11.66
CA TYR A 31 -10.93 32.63 -12.01
C TYR A 31 -12.43 32.40 -11.84
N ASN A 32 -13.06 33.08 -10.88
CA ASN A 32 -14.50 32.96 -10.53
C ASN A 32 -14.93 31.49 -10.33
N LEU A 33 -14.18 30.75 -9.49
CA LEU A 33 -14.50 29.38 -9.09
C LEU A 33 -15.28 29.36 -7.78
N PRO A 34 -16.26 28.46 -7.59
CA PRO A 34 -17.02 28.33 -6.34
C PRO A 34 -16.21 27.58 -5.27
N ILE A 35 -15.10 28.17 -4.83
CA ILE A 35 -14.19 27.59 -3.87
C ILE A 35 -14.78 27.67 -2.47
N MET A 36 -14.74 26.58 -1.72
CA MET A 36 -15.04 26.53 -0.30
C MET A 36 -13.76 26.74 0.51
N GLU A 37 -13.87 27.51 1.58
CA GLU A 37 -12.81 27.70 2.55
C GLU A 37 -13.06 26.71 3.69
N ASP A 38 -12.21 25.71 3.79
CA ASP A 38 -12.27 24.72 4.86
C ASP A 38 -11.38 25.19 6.01
N GLY A 39 -11.97 25.34 7.19
CA GLY A 39 -11.23 25.60 8.42
C GLY A 39 -10.64 24.30 8.99
N PRO A 40 -9.76 24.40 9.98
CA PRO A 40 -9.23 23.24 10.66
C PRO A 40 -10.35 22.52 11.42
N GLU A 41 -10.83 21.40 10.90
CA GLU A 41 -11.69 20.50 11.67
C GLU A 41 -10.85 19.63 12.62
N PRO A 42 -11.27 19.47 13.89
CA PRO A 42 -10.58 18.58 14.82
C PRO A 42 -10.59 17.14 14.31
N GLY A 43 -9.40 16.60 13.98
CA GLY A 43 -9.23 15.22 13.51
C GLY A 43 -9.20 15.03 11.99
N ALA A 44 -9.55 16.02 11.19
CA ALA A 44 -9.27 16.06 9.76
C ALA A 44 -7.98 16.85 9.52
N GLY A 45 -7.20 16.48 8.54
CA GLY A 45 -5.97 17.22 8.18
C GLY A 45 -6.25 18.71 7.95
N LEU A 46 -5.21 19.54 8.03
CA LEU A 46 -5.33 20.98 7.80
C LEU A 46 -5.79 21.25 6.36
N TYR A 47 -6.95 21.87 6.19
CA TYR A 47 -7.48 22.26 4.88
C TYR A 47 -7.22 23.76 4.64
N GLY A 48 -7.08 24.13 3.39
CA GLY A 48 -6.99 25.52 2.96
C GLY A 48 -8.11 25.89 2.02
N LEU A 49 -8.25 25.15 0.93
CA LEU A 49 -9.23 25.38 -0.12
C LEU A 49 -9.75 24.05 -0.66
N THR A 50 -11.05 23.98 -0.90
CA THR A 50 -11.67 22.83 -1.56
C THR A 50 -12.64 23.30 -2.65
N TYR A 51 -12.61 22.58 -3.78
CA TYR A 51 -13.59 22.71 -4.84
C TYR A 51 -14.06 21.30 -5.25
N ILE A 52 -15.38 21.08 -5.21
CA ILE A 52 -16.00 19.81 -5.55
C ILE A 52 -16.79 20.00 -6.85
N ILE A 53 -16.52 19.15 -7.83
CA ILE A 53 -17.29 19.07 -9.07
C ILE A 53 -18.20 17.84 -8.95
N ASP A 54 -19.47 18.07 -8.63
CA ASP A 54 -20.43 17.01 -8.32
C ASP A 54 -20.85 16.23 -9.57
N GLY A 55 -21.00 14.94 -9.41
CA GLY A 55 -21.73 14.06 -10.36
C GLY A 55 -21.11 13.93 -11.74
N ILE A 56 -19.79 14.00 -11.87
CA ILE A 56 -19.11 13.77 -13.16
C ILE A 56 -19.29 12.31 -13.59
N ASP A 57 -19.87 12.10 -14.76
CA ASP A 57 -19.81 10.80 -15.45
C ASP A 57 -18.42 10.63 -16.05
N PHE A 58 -17.83 9.42 -15.95
CA PHE A 58 -16.51 9.12 -16.55
C PHE A 58 -16.45 9.44 -18.05
N THR A 59 -17.59 9.49 -18.74
CA THR A 59 -17.68 9.92 -20.13
C THR A 59 -17.63 11.44 -20.33
N THR A 60 -17.83 12.22 -19.25
CA THR A 60 -17.90 13.70 -19.26
C THR A 60 -16.74 14.39 -18.52
N ILE A 61 -15.75 13.64 -18.04
CA ILE A 61 -14.54 14.20 -17.42
C ILE A 61 -13.90 15.29 -18.30
N GLY A 62 -13.97 15.12 -19.63
CA GLY A 62 -13.50 16.12 -20.57
C GLY A 62 -14.21 17.49 -20.49
N SER A 63 -15.45 17.55 -19.99
CA SER A 63 -16.18 18.84 -19.81
C SER A 63 -15.78 19.58 -18.53
N ALA A 64 -15.31 18.85 -17.50
CA ALA A 64 -14.79 19.44 -16.27
C ALA A 64 -13.30 19.86 -16.38
N SER A 65 -12.63 19.48 -17.46
CA SER A 65 -11.20 19.72 -17.65
C SER A 65 -10.79 21.19 -17.58
N ASP A 66 -11.69 22.12 -17.98
CA ASP A 66 -11.39 23.56 -17.91
C ASP A 66 -11.44 24.06 -16.46
N GLU A 67 -12.36 23.59 -15.64
CA GLU A 67 -12.48 23.97 -14.22
C GLU A 67 -11.33 23.38 -13.42
N ILE A 68 -10.97 22.11 -13.65
CA ILE A 68 -9.82 21.47 -13.05
C ILE A 68 -8.54 22.24 -13.38
N ARG A 69 -8.32 22.55 -14.64
CA ARG A 69 -7.17 23.34 -15.09
C ARG A 69 -7.12 24.73 -14.42
N ARG A 70 -8.24 25.43 -14.35
CA ARG A 70 -8.33 26.76 -13.73
C ARG A 70 -8.05 26.72 -12.22
N PHE A 71 -8.53 25.70 -11.53
CA PHE A 71 -8.23 25.54 -10.10
C PHE A 71 -6.73 25.21 -9.92
N LYS A 72 -6.16 24.33 -10.73
CA LYS A 72 -4.72 24.03 -10.69
C LYS A 72 -3.86 25.26 -10.97
N GLU A 73 -4.20 26.06 -11.97
CA GLU A 73 -3.51 27.34 -12.24
C GLU A 73 -3.58 28.33 -11.06
N LEU A 74 -4.73 28.37 -10.35
CA LEU A 74 -4.88 29.16 -9.14
C LEU A 74 -3.91 28.66 -8.05
N VAL A 75 -3.88 27.34 -7.81
CA VAL A 75 -2.99 26.71 -6.82
C VAL A 75 -1.53 26.94 -7.16
N GLU A 76 -1.12 26.77 -8.41
CA GLU A 76 0.26 27.02 -8.87
C GLU A 76 0.69 28.49 -8.62
N ARG A 77 -0.21 29.45 -8.81
CA ARG A 77 0.06 30.88 -8.50
C ARG A 77 0.24 31.11 -7.00
N ILE A 78 -0.57 30.45 -6.15
CA ILE A 78 -0.43 30.52 -4.69
C ILE A 78 0.94 29.96 -4.29
N VAL A 79 1.26 28.75 -4.72
CA VAL A 79 2.51 28.06 -4.41
C VAL A 79 3.73 28.89 -4.87
N LYS A 80 3.68 29.43 -6.07
CA LYS A 80 4.76 30.28 -6.60
C LYS A 80 4.97 31.57 -5.81
N SER A 81 3.91 32.11 -5.23
CA SER A 81 4.00 33.30 -4.39
C SER A 81 4.49 33.03 -2.97
N HIS A 82 4.43 31.76 -2.55
CA HIS A 82 4.83 31.29 -1.20
C HIS A 82 5.79 30.07 -1.31
N PRO A 83 6.99 30.27 -1.85
CA PRO A 83 7.90 29.14 -2.18
C PRO A 83 8.36 28.32 -0.97
N ASP A 84 8.34 28.91 0.23
CA ASP A 84 8.75 28.28 1.48
C ASP A 84 7.56 27.67 2.27
N MET A 85 6.33 27.81 1.73
CA MET A 85 5.13 27.28 2.37
C MET A 85 4.89 25.83 1.95
N PRO A 86 4.92 24.87 2.89
CA PRO A 86 4.65 23.48 2.58
C PRO A 86 3.14 23.25 2.40
N VAL A 87 2.73 22.88 1.20
CA VAL A 87 1.34 22.57 0.88
C VAL A 87 1.25 21.23 0.15
N GLU A 88 0.10 20.60 0.25
CA GLU A 88 -0.32 19.48 -0.59
C GLU A 88 -1.53 19.89 -1.44
N TYR A 89 -1.49 19.48 -2.69
CA TYR A 89 -2.59 19.63 -3.62
C TYR A 89 -3.06 18.26 -4.10
N TYR A 90 -4.36 18.03 -4.04
CA TYR A 90 -5.01 16.82 -4.51
C TYR A 90 -5.97 17.14 -5.66
N GLU A 91 -5.95 16.33 -6.73
CA GLU A 91 -6.94 16.37 -7.80
C GLU A 91 -7.38 14.96 -8.18
N GLY A 92 -8.67 14.65 -8.07
CA GLY A 92 -9.16 13.34 -8.53
C GLY A 92 -10.50 12.91 -7.99
N PRO A 93 -11.03 11.78 -8.52
CA PRO A 93 -12.25 11.18 -8.02
C PRO A 93 -11.95 10.31 -6.79
N GLY A 94 -12.34 10.76 -5.61
CA GLY A 94 -12.18 9.99 -4.37
C GLY A 94 -10.72 9.65 -4.07
N TYR A 95 -10.38 8.36 -4.00
CA TYR A 95 -9.03 7.88 -3.69
C TYR A 95 -8.13 7.65 -4.92
N LEU A 96 -8.64 7.86 -6.13
CA LEU A 96 -7.94 7.59 -7.40
C LEU A 96 -7.35 8.87 -8.03
N GLY A 97 -6.95 9.82 -7.22
CA GLY A 97 -6.47 11.11 -7.70
C GLY A 97 -4.95 11.23 -7.75
N HIS A 98 -4.50 12.39 -8.23
CA HIS A 98 -3.12 12.80 -8.25
C HIS A 98 -2.81 13.67 -7.04
N LEU A 99 -1.70 13.41 -6.39
CA LEU A 99 -1.19 14.17 -5.25
C LEU A 99 0.07 14.94 -5.66
N TYR A 100 0.14 16.18 -5.19
CA TYR A 100 1.27 17.06 -5.42
C TYR A 100 1.69 17.70 -4.10
N TYR A 101 2.98 17.91 -3.92
CA TYR A 101 3.50 18.74 -2.84
C TYR A 101 4.23 19.97 -3.41
N SER A 102 4.33 21.04 -2.61
CA SER A 102 5.09 22.22 -3.00
C SER A 102 6.56 22.09 -2.64
N ARG A 103 7.43 22.43 -3.59
CA ARG A 103 8.88 22.53 -3.36
C ARG A 103 9.44 23.71 -4.17
N ASN A 104 10.06 24.67 -3.49
CA ASN A 104 10.64 25.85 -4.14
C ASN A 104 9.67 26.64 -5.04
N GLY A 105 8.40 26.69 -4.67
CA GLY A 105 7.37 27.40 -5.46
C GLY A 105 6.81 26.64 -6.65
N GLU A 106 7.05 25.34 -6.75
CA GLU A 106 6.52 24.45 -7.77
C GLU A 106 5.72 23.32 -7.17
N LEU A 107 4.71 22.82 -7.89
CA LEU A 107 3.96 21.60 -7.54
C LEU A 107 4.66 20.41 -8.18
N ILE A 108 5.00 19.43 -7.35
CA ILE A 108 5.64 18.18 -7.77
C ILE A 108 4.68 17.06 -7.49
N GLU A 109 4.30 16.29 -8.51
CA GLU A 109 3.48 15.10 -8.36
C GLU A 109 4.25 14.02 -7.59
N TYR A 110 3.56 13.32 -6.68
CA TYR A 110 4.17 12.28 -5.88
C TYR A 110 3.22 11.13 -5.59
N THR A 111 3.79 9.99 -5.27
CA THR A 111 3.07 8.84 -4.75
C THR A 111 3.30 8.76 -3.25
N PRO A 112 2.24 8.87 -2.43
CA PRO A 112 2.38 8.67 -0.99
C PRO A 112 2.67 7.20 -0.72
N GLY A 113 3.67 6.96 0.11
CA GLY A 113 4.03 5.64 0.59
C GLY A 113 3.85 5.52 2.08
N THR A 114 3.52 4.32 2.53
CA THR A 114 3.55 3.95 3.94
C THR A 114 4.69 2.97 4.16
N MET A 115 5.66 3.35 4.99
CA MET A 115 6.69 2.45 5.45
C MET A 115 6.22 1.73 6.70
N CYS A 116 6.39 0.41 6.73
CA CYS A 116 5.99 -0.44 7.83
C CYS A 116 7.18 -1.26 8.34
N LEU A 117 7.28 -1.38 9.67
CA LEU A 117 8.28 -2.20 10.37
C LEU A 117 7.57 -3.21 11.27
N CYS A 118 7.87 -4.50 11.10
CA CYS A 118 7.32 -5.58 11.93
C CYS A 118 8.43 -6.38 12.63
N VAL A 119 8.12 -6.85 13.83
CA VAL A 119 8.96 -7.77 14.61
C VAL A 119 8.12 -8.94 15.16
N GLU A 120 8.76 -10.05 15.55
CA GLU A 120 8.03 -11.25 15.96
C GLU A 120 7.57 -11.22 17.44
N SER A 121 8.34 -10.64 18.35
CA SER A 121 8.07 -10.73 19.78
C SER A 121 7.59 -9.41 20.39
N ASP A 122 6.75 -9.49 21.42
CA ASP A 122 6.25 -8.34 22.18
C ASP A 122 7.38 -7.55 22.84
N GLU A 123 8.38 -8.24 23.40
CA GLU A 123 9.53 -7.60 24.03
C GLU A 123 10.34 -6.77 23.03
N THR A 124 10.52 -7.31 21.82
CA THR A 124 11.21 -6.58 20.74
C THR A 124 10.35 -5.43 20.22
N TYR A 125 9.02 -5.60 20.19
CA TYR A 125 8.11 -4.56 19.73
C TYR A 125 8.15 -3.32 20.62
N GLU A 126 8.16 -3.47 21.94
CA GLU A 126 8.29 -2.32 22.85
C GLU A 126 9.61 -1.56 22.63
N THR A 127 10.71 -2.29 22.41
CA THR A 127 12.00 -1.68 22.08
C THR A 127 11.96 -0.99 20.71
N LEU A 128 11.37 -1.63 19.70
CA LEU A 128 11.18 -1.06 18.36
C LEU A 128 10.39 0.25 18.44
N LYS A 129 9.28 0.27 19.17
CA LYS A 129 8.41 1.42 19.34
C LYS A 129 9.14 2.63 19.91
N ASP A 130 9.92 2.43 20.97
CA ASP A 130 10.69 3.49 21.61
C ASP A 130 11.77 4.06 20.68
N VAL A 131 12.52 3.18 20.01
CA VAL A 131 13.59 3.60 19.08
C VAL A 131 12.99 4.28 17.86
N ALA A 132 11.96 3.68 17.23
CA ALA A 132 11.33 4.19 16.03
C ALA A 132 10.69 5.56 16.26
N SER A 133 9.97 5.76 17.36
CA SER A 133 9.36 7.06 17.71
C SER A 133 10.39 8.18 17.73
N ARG A 134 11.56 7.92 18.26
CA ARG A 134 12.65 8.90 18.33
C ARG A 134 13.28 9.16 16.96
N GLU A 135 13.62 8.12 16.21
CA GLU A 135 14.38 8.23 14.96
C GLU A 135 13.51 8.78 13.82
N ILE A 136 12.25 8.34 13.71
CA ILE A 136 11.29 8.85 12.72
C ILE A 136 11.06 10.35 12.93
N LYS A 137 10.84 10.77 14.18
CA LYS A 137 10.68 12.18 14.53
C LYS A 137 11.95 13.00 14.28
N ALA A 138 13.13 12.45 14.61
CA ALA A 138 14.40 13.12 14.37
C ALA A 138 14.70 13.32 12.89
N ALA A 139 14.23 12.41 12.04
CA ALA A 139 14.31 12.50 10.58
C ALA A 139 13.29 13.49 9.97
N GLY A 140 12.35 14.01 10.78
CA GLY A 140 11.36 14.99 10.32
C GLY A 140 10.14 14.39 9.64
N PHE A 141 9.95 13.06 9.71
CA PHE A 141 8.71 12.45 9.28
C PHE A 141 7.58 12.75 10.28
N ASP A 142 6.39 12.95 9.74
CA ASP A 142 5.20 13.16 10.57
C ASP A 142 4.82 11.82 11.20
N SER A 143 5.00 11.72 12.51
CA SER A 143 4.86 10.47 13.24
C SER A 143 3.43 10.23 13.68
N HIS A 144 2.49 10.10 12.76
CA HIS A 144 1.29 9.33 13.03
C HIS A 144 1.68 7.85 13.04
N MET A 145 2.35 7.46 14.12
CA MET A 145 2.65 6.05 14.35
C MET A 145 1.33 5.35 14.62
N VAL A 146 0.88 4.57 13.67
CA VAL A 146 -0.24 3.68 13.86
C VAL A 146 0.31 2.43 14.57
N ASP A 147 0.17 2.43 15.90
CA ASP A 147 0.25 1.21 16.69
C ASP A 147 -1.12 0.51 16.54
N ASP A 148 -1.23 -0.39 15.59
CA ASP A 148 -2.46 -1.15 15.35
C ASP A 148 -2.56 -2.43 16.22
N GLY A 149 -1.66 -2.57 17.19
CA GLY A 149 -1.58 -3.73 18.07
C GLY A 149 -0.94 -4.98 17.45
N ARG A 150 -0.50 -4.90 16.19
CA ARG A 150 0.05 -6.04 15.41
C ARG A 150 1.58 -6.10 15.38
N LYS A 151 2.26 -5.55 16.39
CA LYS A 151 3.74 -5.48 16.44
C LYS A 151 4.34 -4.78 15.22
N ASN A 152 3.58 -3.84 14.67
CA ASN A 152 3.87 -3.07 13.49
C ASN A 152 3.93 -1.58 13.81
N ILE A 153 4.89 -0.90 13.20
CA ILE A 153 5.04 0.55 13.26
C ILE A 153 5.05 1.06 11.83
N SER A 154 4.23 2.06 11.54
CA SER A 154 4.16 2.65 10.22
C SER A 154 4.25 4.17 10.24
N TRP A 155 4.75 4.75 9.15
CA TRP A 155 4.75 6.19 8.91
C TRP A 155 4.67 6.48 7.41
N GLU A 156 4.20 7.68 7.08
CA GLU A 156 4.11 8.13 5.69
C GLU A 156 5.44 8.71 5.19
N TYR A 157 5.72 8.51 3.90
CA TYR A 157 6.85 9.08 3.19
C TYR A 157 6.50 9.30 1.71
N ILE A 158 7.35 10.02 0.98
CA ILE A 158 7.17 10.21 -0.46
C ILE A 158 7.89 9.07 -1.19
N MET A 159 7.10 8.18 -1.82
CA MET A 159 7.60 7.09 -2.63
C MET A 159 8.21 7.64 -3.93
N ASP A 160 9.27 7.00 -4.43
CA ASP A 160 9.97 7.38 -5.66
C ASP A 160 10.70 8.76 -5.61
N ASP A 161 10.79 9.42 -4.44
CA ASP A 161 11.66 10.57 -4.20
C ASP A 161 13.00 10.12 -3.58
N GLU A 162 14.13 10.46 -4.21
CA GLU A 162 15.46 9.99 -3.78
C GLU A 162 15.83 10.47 -2.38
N GLU A 163 15.48 11.71 -2.03
CA GLU A 163 15.78 12.29 -0.72
C GLU A 163 14.93 11.62 0.38
N SER A 164 13.63 11.48 0.15
CA SER A 164 12.72 10.79 1.06
C SER A 164 13.10 9.33 1.24
N THR A 165 13.41 8.61 0.16
CA THR A 165 13.87 7.22 0.19
C THR A 165 15.19 7.09 0.98
N LYS A 166 16.14 8.02 0.79
CA LYS A 166 17.38 8.02 1.56
C LYS A 166 17.12 8.21 3.04
N MET A 167 16.27 9.18 3.41
CA MET A 167 15.89 9.42 4.81
C MET A 167 15.25 8.18 5.44
N VAL A 168 14.35 7.50 4.74
CA VAL A 168 13.74 6.22 5.17
C VAL A 168 14.82 5.17 5.41
N ASN A 169 15.75 5.00 4.48
CA ASN A 169 16.84 4.04 4.60
C ASN A 169 17.76 4.33 5.80
N ASP A 170 18.08 5.59 6.02
CA ASP A 170 18.90 6.01 7.18
C ASP A 170 18.17 5.68 8.50
N VAL A 171 16.86 5.96 8.58
CA VAL A 171 16.03 5.62 9.75
C VAL A 171 15.99 4.11 10.00
N ILE A 172 15.73 3.29 8.98
CA ILE A 172 15.70 1.83 9.10
C ILE A 172 17.07 1.29 9.56
N SER A 173 18.16 1.81 9.00
CA SER A 173 19.53 1.41 9.37
C SER A 173 19.82 1.67 10.85
N VAL A 174 19.46 2.86 11.35
CA VAL A 174 19.66 3.21 12.77
C VAL A 174 18.78 2.32 13.66
N ILE A 175 17.49 2.18 13.35
CA ILE A 175 16.56 1.36 14.14
C ILE A 175 17.06 -0.08 14.22
N SER A 176 17.41 -0.70 13.10
CA SER A 176 17.84 -2.10 13.07
C SER A 176 19.18 -2.33 13.80
N SER A 177 20.07 -1.34 13.79
CA SER A 177 21.31 -1.37 14.57
C SER A 177 21.06 -1.35 16.08
N CYS A 178 19.94 -0.75 16.52
CA CYS A 178 19.60 -0.66 17.95
C CYS A 178 18.93 -1.93 18.51
N LEU A 179 18.44 -2.85 17.65
CA LEU A 179 17.66 -4.02 18.07
C LEU A 179 18.47 -5.30 18.28
N ASN A 180 19.77 -5.22 18.55
CA ASN A 180 20.61 -6.34 19.01
C ASN A 180 20.43 -7.63 18.18
N ARG A 181 20.65 -7.58 16.88
CA ARG A 181 20.53 -8.72 15.95
C ARG A 181 19.13 -9.30 15.80
N THR A 182 18.10 -8.56 16.15
CA THR A 182 16.73 -8.99 15.88
C THR A 182 16.34 -8.57 14.46
N PRO A 183 15.90 -9.50 13.60
CA PRO A 183 15.45 -9.15 12.26
C PRO A 183 14.16 -8.32 12.31
N ILE A 184 14.13 -7.27 11.50
CA ILE A 184 12.95 -6.44 11.29
C ILE A 184 12.47 -6.67 9.86
N ALA A 185 11.22 -7.04 9.69
CA ALA A 185 10.57 -7.03 8.39
C ALA A 185 10.17 -5.59 8.06
N CYS A 186 10.69 -5.06 6.95
CA CYS A 186 10.36 -3.75 6.44
C CYS A 186 9.61 -3.91 5.12
N TYR A 187 8.53 -3.15 4.94
CA TYR A 187 7.80 -3.15 3.67
C TYR A 187 7.19 -1.79 3.37
N ALA A 188 7.12 -1.49 2.08
CA ALA A 188 6.62 -0.24 1.56
C ALA A 188 5.28 -0.46 0.85
N LEU A 189 4.23 0.21 1.30
CA LEU A 189 2.91 0.21 0.69
C LEU A 189 2.72 1.49 -0.13
N ASN A 190 1.98 1.41 -1.23
CA ASN A 190 1.41 2.59 -1.87
C ASN A 190 0.15 2.98 -1.07
N SER A 191 0.14 4.15 -0.45
CA SER A 191 -0.99 4.59 0.40
C SER A 191 -2.27 4.86 -0.40
N LEU A 192 -2.19 4.97 -1.74
CA LEU A 192 -3.35 5.08 -2.62
C LEU A 192 -3.92 3.70 -3.02
N ASP A 193 -3.22 2.63 -2.73
CA ASP A 193 -3.64 1.28 -3.06
C ASP A 193 -4.59 0.74 -1.98
N MET A 194 -5.86 0.55 -2.34
CA MET A 194 -6.87 0.01 -1.42
C MET A 194 -6.60 -1.44 -0.99
N GLU A 195 -5.74 -2.15 -1.71
CA GLU A 195 -5.43 -3.57 -1.45
C GLU A 195 -4.23 -3.79 -0.52
N CYS A 196 -3.56 -2.72 -0.07
CA CYS A 196 -2.41 -2.78 0.87
C CYS A 196 -1.32 -3.78 0.44
N PHE A 197 -1.07 -3.91 -0.86
CA PHE A 197 -0.01 -4.78 -1.36
C PHE A 197 1.37 -4.12 -1.19
N PRO A 198 2.34 -4.78 -0.54
CA PRO A 198 3.69 -4.25 -0.44
C PRO A 198 4.37 -4.20 -1.82
N LYS A 199 4.81 -3.00 -2.23
CA LYS A 199 5.57 -2.81 -3.47
C LYS A 199 7.01 -3.31 -3.34
N TYR A 200 7.61 -3.04 -2.18
CA TYR A 200 8.98 -3.45 -1.82
C TYR A 200 8.99 -4.02 -0.42
N HIS A 201 9.92 -4.94 -0.17
CA HIS A 201 10.17 -5.50 1.16
C HIS A 201 11.66 -5.78 1.37
N CYS A 202 12.07 -5.85 2.63
CA CYS A 202 13.39 -6.34 3.02
C CYS A 202 13.38 -6.89 4.46
N ILE A 203 14.46 -7.58 4.81
CA ILE A 203 14.78 -7.87 6.21
C ILE A 203 15.97 -6.99 6.60
N ALA A 204 15.77 -6.14 7.60
CA ALA A 204 16.83 -5.32 8.17
C ALA A 204 17.42 -5.99 9.40
N LEU A 205 18.75 -6.10 9.44
CA LEU A 205 19.51 -6.70 10.53
C LEU A 205 20.84 -5.97 10.75
N ASP A 206 21.12 -5.54 11.96
CA ASP A 206 22.36 -4.83 12.33
C ASP A 206 22.69 -3.65 11.38
N GLY A 207 21.70 -2.89 10.97
CA GLY A 207 21.84 -1.74 10.06
C GLY A 207 22.00 -2.10 8.59
N GLN A 208 21.93 -3.37 8.23
CA GLN A 208 22.08 -3.86 6.84
C GLN A 208 20.75 -4.39 6.32
N PHE A 209 20.41 -4.04 5.09
CA PHE A 209 19.25 -4.56 4.37
C PHE A 209 19.41 -4.33 2.86
N GLU A 210 18.65 -5.08 2.08
CA GLU A 210 18.56 -4.93 0.63
C GLU A 210 17.09 -5.02 0.21
N TRP A 211 16.58 -3.98 -0.44
CA TRP A 211 15.23 -3.93 -0.91
C TRP A 211 15.00 -4.91 -2.07
N GLN A 212 13.89 -5.60 -2.02
CA GLN A 212 13.42 -6.51 -3.07
C GLN A 212 12.04 -6.07 -3.52
N GLU A 213 11.79 -6.13 -4.82
CA GLU A 213 10.45 -5.98 -5.36
C GLU A 213 9.60 -7.17 -4.92
N THR A 214 8.37 -6.90 -4.50
CA THR A 214 7.48 -7.92 -3.97
C THR A 214 6.67 -8.56 -5.09
N ASP A 215 6.83 -9.86 -5.29
CA ASP A 215 6.02 -10.60 -6.27
C ASP A 215 4.58 -10.81 -5.77
N ASN A 216 3.64 -11.02 -6.70
CA ASN A 216 2.22 -11.17 -6.39
C ASN A 216 1.92 -12.30 -5.40
N THR A 217 2.74 -13.35 -5.38
CA THR A 217 2.56 -14.47 -4.45
C THR A 217 2.91 -14.07 -3.03
N ILE A 218 4.01 -13.32 -2.86
CA ILE A 218 4.39 -12.75 -1.57
C ILE A 218 3.33 -11.74 -1.12
N CYS A 219 2.81 -10.89 -2.03
CA CYS A 219 1.71 -9.98 -1.75
C CYS A 219 0.47 -10.71 -1.22
N THR A 220 0.07 -11.80 -1.88
CA THR A 220 -1.10 -12.60 -1.47
C THR A 220 -0.89 -13.22 -0.08
N LEU A 221 0.29 -13.80 0.18
CA LEU A 221 0.63 -14.33 1.50
C LEU A 221 0.69 -13.24 2.55
N HIS A 222 1.32 -12.10 2.24
CA HIS A 222 1.41 -10.95 3.15
C HIS A 222 0.01 -10.50 3.59
N ASN A 223 -0.89 -10.24 2.65
CA ASN A 223 -2.25 -9.82 2.96
C ASN A 223 -2.98 -10.83 3.83
N THR A 224 -2.85 -12.12 3.50
CA THR A 224 -3.53 -13.16 4.28
C THR A 224 -2.98 -13.21 5.70
N LEU A 225 -1.66 -13.20 5.87
CA LEU A 225 -1.02 -13.20 7.19
C LEU A 225 -1.34 -11.92 7.97
N TRP A 226 -1.43 -10.79 7.30
CA TRP A 226 -1.79 -9.50 7.89
C TRP A 226 -3.23 -9.48 8.42
N TYR A 227 -4.20 -9.93 7.61
CA TYR A 227 -5.61 -9.91 8.01
C TYR A 227 -5.98 -10.95 9.05
N TYR A 228 -5.25 -12.07 9.12
CA TYR A 228 -5.56 -13.22 9.96
C TYR A 228 -4.42 -13.57 10.93
N GLU A 229 -3.69 -12.56 11.40
CA GLU A 229 -2.54 -12.71 12.29
C GLU A 229 -2.86 -13.53 13.54
N ASP A 230 -4.06 -13.35 14.12
CA ASP A 230 -4.49 -14.08 15.31
C ASP A 230 -4.83 -15.56 15.02
N GLU A 231 -5.10 -15.92 13.77
CA GLU A 231 -5.52 -17.25 13.37
C GLU A 231 -4.37 -18.09 12.80
N ILE A 232 -3.43 -17.43 12.10
CA ILE A 232 -2.36 -18.09 11.35
C ILE A 232 -1.04 -17.92 12.11
N PRO A 233 -0.42 -19.01 12.64
CA PRO A 233 0.78 -18.92 13.45
C PRO A 233 2.06 -18.74 12.60
N ILE A 234 2.04 -17.81 11.67
CA ILE A 234 3.14 -17.49 10.74
C ILE A 234 3.27 -15.97 10.70
N SER A 235 4.47 -15.46 10.95
CA SER A 235 4.70 -14.01 10.99
C SER A 235 5.11 -13.41 9.63
N ILE A 236 4.91 -12.10 9.47
CA ILE A 236 5.43 -11.34 8.32
C ILE A 236 6.96 -11.37 8.27
N VAL A 237 7.65 -11.38 9.42
CA VAL A 237 9.12 -11.54 9.47
C VAL A 237 9.53 -12.87 8.85
N GLN A 238 8.83 -13.95 9.18
CA GLN A 238 9.08 -15.28 8.62
C GLN A 238 8.84 -15.30 7.12
N LEU A 239 7.77 -14.65 6.63
CA LEU A 239 7.46 -14.54 5.20
C LEU A 239 8.63 -13.91 4.43
N TYR A 240 9.15 -12.77 4.90
CA TYR A 240 10.22 -12.08 4.16
C TYR A 240 11.60 -12.70 4.36
N THR A 241 11.80 -13.46 5.45
CA THR A 241 13.05 -14.21 5.66
C THR A 241 13.13 -15.44 4.73
N ASP A 242 12.07 -16.20 4.60
CA ASP A 242 11.98 -17.40 3.76
C ASP A 242 10.57 -17.61 3.18
N PRO A 243 10.24 -16.93 2.06
CA PRO A 243 8.93 -17.02 1.44
C PRO A 243 8.52 -18.44 1.06
N MET A 244 9.52 -19.26 0.63
CA MET A 244 9.26 -20.64 0.22
C MET A 244 8.87 -21.52 1.39
N LYS A 245 9.59 -21.38 2.51
CA LYS A 245 9.28 -22.11 3.73
C LYS A 245 7.94 -21.64 4.31
N THR A 246 7.66 -20.35 4.25
CA THR A 246 6.38 -19.79 4.66
C THR A 246 5.21 -20.37 3.87
N PHE A 247 5.36 -20.51 2.55
CA PHE A 247 4.34 -21.16 1.72
C PHE A 247 4.11 -22.64 2.13
N GLU A 248 5.17 -23.41 2.39
CA GLU A 248 5.05 -24.78 2.88
C GLU A 248 4.31 -24.85 4.22
N LEU A 249 4.64 -23.96 5.17
CA LEU A 249 3.99 -23.89 6.49
C LEU A 249 2.52 -23.47 6.35
N PHE A 250 2.23 -22.54 5.47
CA PHE A 250 0.86 -22.12 5.20
C PHE A 250 0.02 -23.25 4.62
N LEU A 251 0.59 -24.03 3.70
CA LEU A 251 -0.07 -25.21 3.14
C LEU A 251 -0.34 -26.28 4.23
N ASP A 252 0.61 -26.52 5.12
CA ASP A 252 0.43 -27.42 6.26
C ASP A 252 -0.64 -26.92 7.25
N PHE A 253 -0.70 -25.61 7.49
CA PHE A 253 -1.75 -24.97 8.28
C PHE A 253 -3.14 -25.22 7.66
N ILE A 254 -3.31 -24.97 6.36
CA ILE A 254 -4.56 -25.23 5.65
C ILE A 254 -4.96 -26.71 5.77
N ARG A 255 -4.03 -27.65 5.64
CA ARG A 255 -4.28 -29.09 5.76
C ARG A 255 -4.71 -29.52 7.16
N SER A 256 -4.18 -28.86 8.19
CA SER A 256 -4.50 -29.16 9.59
C SER A 256 -5.86 -28.63 10.06
N GLY A 257 -6.55 -27.82 9.25
CA GLY A 257 -7.87 -27.28 9.59
C GLY A 257 -8.13 -25.84 9.17
N GLY A 258 -7.11 -25.11 8.74
CA GLY A 258 -7.21 -23.72 8.26
C GLY A 258 -7.89 -23.58 6.88
N ARG A 259 -8.94 -24.41 6.62
CA ARG A 259 -9.59 -24.52 5.30
C ARG A 259 -10.23 -23.23 4.81
N ASN A 260 -10.59 -22.32 5.70
CA ASN A 260 -11.17 -21.04 5.36
C ASN A 260 -10.22 -20.14 4.54
N HIS A 261 -8.91 -20.46 4.52
CA HIS A 261 -7.88 -19.69 3.80
C HIS A 261 -7.44 -20.37 2.50
N ILE A 262 -8.20 -21.34 2.01
CA ILE A 262 -7.83 -22.08 0.79
C ILE A 262 -7.79 -21.18 -0.45
N TYR A 263 -8.59 -20.09 -0.47
CA TYR A 263 -8.58 -19.07 -1.52
C TYR A 263 -7.19 -18.43 -1.70
N THR A 264 -6.40 -18.33 -0.64
CA THR A 264 -5.02 -17.82 -0.72
C THR A 264 -4.14 -18.75 -1.55
N ILE A 265 -4.31 -20.07 -1.38
CA ILE A 265 -3.60 -21.05 -2.21
C ILE A 265 -4.06 -20.96 -3.67
N GLU A 266 -5.35 -20.78 -3.90
CA GLU A 266 -5.91 -20.58 -5.25
C GLU A 266 -5.31 -19.33 -5.92
N ASP A 267 -5.21 -18.21 -5.20
CA ASP A 267 -4.59 -16.99 -5.68
C ASP A 267 -3.10 -17.18 -5.98
N ILE A 268 -2.36 -17.84 -5.07
CA ILE A 268 -0.95 -18.15 -5.29
C ILE A 268 -0.77 -19.00 -6.56
N LEU A 269 -1.60 -20.03 -6.75
CA LEU A 269 -1.53 -20.88 -7.94
C LEU A 269 -1.88 -20.11 -9.22
N PHE A 270 -2.74 -19.11 -9.13
CA PHE A 270 -3.08 -18.24 -10.24
C PHE A 270 -1.95 -17.28 -10.61
N TYR A 271 -1.32 -16.65 -9.61
CA TYR A 271 -0.27 -15.65 -9.80
C TYR A 271 1.14 -16.23 -10.00
N ASP A 272 1.38 -17.50 -9.63
CA ASP A 272 2.71 -18.14 -9.76
C ASP A 272 3.03 -18.52 -11.22
N GLN A 273 3.12 -17.50 -12.08
CA GLN A 273 3.46 -17.67 -13.50
C GLN A 273 4.86 -18.28 -13.70
N SER A 274 5.79 -18.01 -12.79
CA SER A 274 7.14 -18.58 -12.80
C SER A 274 7.20 -20.03 -12.32
N ARG A 275 6.10 -20.53 -11.78
CA ARG A 275 5.97 -21.86 -11.14
C ARG A 275 6.91 -22.08 -9.96
N LYS A 276 7.42 -21.02 -9.38
CA LYS A 276 8.35 -21.05 -8.26
C LYS A 276 7.73 -21.76 -7.04
N TYR A 277 6.46 -21.48 -6.74
CA TYR A 277 5.72 -22.05 -5.62
C TYR A 277 5.03 -23.36 -6.00
N ILE A 278 4.41 -23.43 -7.18
CA ILE A 278 3.78 -24.66 -7.71
C ILE A 278 4.80 -25.80 -7.77
N SER A 279 6.05 -25.53 -8.12
CA SER A 279 7.11 -26.54 -8.19
C SER A 279 7.41 -27.21 -6.85
N LYS A 280 7.07 -26.56 -5.74
CA LYS A 280 7.24 -27.09 -4.37
C LYS A 280 6.08 -27.96 -3.91
N LEU A 281 4.93 -27.90 -4.58
CA LEU A 281 3.79 -28.76 -4.27
C LEU A 281 4.13 -30.22 -4.58
N LYS A 282 4.05 -31.08 -3.58
CA LYS A 282 4.14 -32.53 -3.73
C LYS A 282 2.90 -33.06 -4.48
N SER A 283 3.03 -34.24 -5.08
CA SER A 283 1.91 -34.86 -5.81
C SER A 283 0.64 -34.99 -4.96
N ASP A 284 0.79 -35.34 -3.68
CA ASP A 284 -0.34 -35.46 -2.78
C ASP A 284 -1.00 -34.12 -2.44
N ASP A 285 -0.22 -33.04 -2.38
CA ASP A 285 -0.74 -31.68 -2.17
C ASP A 285 -1.53 -31.21 -3.39
N LYS A 286 -1.00 -31.46 -4.60
CA LYS A 286 -1.68 -31.17 -5.86
C LYS A 286 -3.04 -31.86 -5.95
N LYS A 287 -3.08 -33.15 -5.61
CA LYS A 287 -4.31 -33.96 -5.60
C LYS A 287 -5.30 -33.46 -4.57
N TRP A 288 -4.81 -33.10 -3.39
CA TRP A 288 -5.65 -32.64 -2.29
C TRP A 288 -6.31 -31.28 -2.58
N LEU A 289 -5.64 -30.37 -3.27
CA LEU A 289 -6.15 -29.04 -3.60
C LEU A 289 -7.27 -29.05 -4.66
N LEU A 290 -7.27 -30.01 -5.59
CA LEU A 290 -8.14 -30.03 -6.77
C LEU A 290 -9.66 -29.89 -6.47
N PRO A 291 -10.23 -30.54 -5.46
CA PRO A 291 -11.64 -30.40 -5.16
C PRO A 291 -12.04 -28.96 -4.78
N TYR A 292 -11.08 -28.18 -4.28
CA TYR A 292 -11.29 -26.80 -3.87
C TYR A 292 -11.14 -25.84 -5.05
N LEU A 293 -10.17 -26.07 -5.94
CA LEU A 293 -9.98 -25.30 -7.18
C LEU A 293 -11.18 -25.38 -8.12
N LYS A 294 -12.03 -26.37 -7.97
CA LYS A 294 -13.25 -26.56 -8.78
C LYS A 294 -14.24 -25.40 -8.66
N TRP A 295 -14.19 -24.64 -7.57
CA TRP A 295 -15.18 -23.60 -7.29
C TRP A 295 -14.82 -22.22 -7.87
N ASP A 296 -13.55 -21.98 -8.20
CA ASP A 296 -13.13 -20.72 -8.80
C ASP A 296 -13.12 -20.79 -10.33
N THR A 297 -14.33 -20.79 -10.91
CA THR A 297 -14.53 -20.91 -12.37
C THR A 297 -14.19 -19.65 -13.15
N MET A 298 -14.05 -18.48 -12.51
CA MET A 298 -13.83 -17.21 -13.20
C MET A 298 -12.37 -16.96 -13.57
N ARG A 299 -11.41 -17.50 -12.82
CA ARG A 299 -9.99 -17.21 -12.97
C ARG A 299 -9.23 -18.17 -13.87
N TRP A 300 -9.75 -19.38 -14.09
CA TRP A 300 -9.08 -20.43 -14.85
C TRP A 300 -9.57 -20.51 -16.30
N SER A 301 -8.66 -20.85 -17.23
CA SER A 301 -9.06 -21.13 -18.61
C SER A 301 -10.08 -22.28 -18.66
N THR A 302 -10.94 -22.29 -19.69
CA THR A 302 -11.93 -23.36 -19.91
C THR A 302 -11.27 -24.76 -19.90
N GLU A 303 -10.11 -24.90 -20.53
CA GLU A 303 -9.35 -26.13 -20.56
C GLU A 303 -8.94 -26.61 -19.15
N LYS A 304 -8.46 -25.70 -18.28
CA LYS A 304 -8.13 -26.05 -16.88
C LYS A 304 -9.37 -26.43 -16.09
N GLN A 305 -10.48 -25.71 -16.24
CA GLN A 305 -11.75 -26.02 -15.57
C GLN A 305 -12.25 -27.41 -15.94
N GLU A 306 -12.22 -27.76 -17.24
CA GLU A 306 -12.60 -29.08 -17.73
C GLU A 306 -11.66 -30.18 -17.19
N ALA A 307 -10.35 -29.90 -17.15
CA ALA A 307 -9.37 -30.85 -16.62
C ALA A 307 -9.55 -31.08 -15.10
N ILE A 308 -9.82 -30.03 -14.32
CA ILE A 308 -10.11 -30.13 -12.88
C ILE A 308 -11.39 -30.96 -12.65
N SER A 309 -12.46 -30.69 -13.41
CA SER A 309 -13.70 -31.44 -13.31
C SER A 309 -13.49 -32.93 -13.66
N ALA A 310 -12.83 -33.19 -14.79
CA ALA A 310 -12.53 -34.54 -15.23
C ALA A 310 -11.64 -35.31 -14.24
N TYR A 311 -10.66 -34.64 -13.63
CA TYR A 311 -9.83 -35.26 -12.59
C TYR A 311 -10.66 -35.66 -11.36
N CYS A 312 -11.55 -34.78 -10.89
CA CYS A 312 -12.42 -35.08 -9.75
C CYS A 312 -13.31 -36.32 -10.00
N ASP A 313 -13.70 -36.55 -11.25
CA ASP A 313 -14.53 -37.69 -11.63
C ASP A 313 -13.74 -38.98 -11.90
N THR A 314 -12.56 -38.86 -12.51
CA THR A 314 -11.79 -40.03 -13.03
C THR A 314 -10.53 -40.35 -12.26
N HIS A 315 -9.96 -39.40 -11.52
CA HIS A 315 -8.65 -39.45 -10.85
C HIS A 315 -7.48 -39.77 -11.81
N ASP A 316 -7.62 -39.38 -13.10
CA ASP A 316 -6.56 -39.56 -14.09
C ASP A 316 -5.42 -38.56 -13.85
N GLU A 317 -4.27 -39.08 -13.39
CA GLU A 317 -3.09 -38.26 -13.03
C GLU A 317 -2.48 -37.49 -14.21
N LYS A 318 -2.77 -37.87 -15.46
CA LYS A 318 -2.33 -37.13 -16.65
C LYS A 318 -2.94 -35.73 -16.71
N LEU A 319 -4.11 -35.53 -16.13
CA LEU A 319 -4.80 -34.24 -16.06
C LEU A 319 -4.06 -33.25 -15.14
N LEU A 320 -3.24 -33.73 -14.19
CA LEU A 320 -2.43 -32.86 -13.33
C LEU A 320 -1.42 -32.02 -14.12
N GLU A 321 -0.91 -32.56 -15.25
CA GLU A 321 -0.03 -31.81 -16.13
C GLU A 321 -0.73 -30.64 -16.82
N VAL A 322 -2.02 -30.78 -17.14
CA VAL A 322 -2.82 -29.70 -17.73
C VAL A 322 -3.13 -28.63 -16.67
N ILE A 323 -3.50 -29.07 -15.47
CA ILE A 323 -3.94 -28.18 -14.37
C ILE A 323 -2.77 -27.36 -13.83
N TYR A 324 -1.67 -28.02 -13.49
CA TYR A 324 -0.50 -27.38 -12.85
C TYR A 324 0.61 -27.02 -13.85
N GLY A 325 0.48 -27.48 -15.10
CA GLY A 325 1.50 -27.35 -16.15
C GLY A 325 2.69 -28.30 -15.93
N LYS A 326 3.48 -28.50 -16.97
CA LYS A 326 4.73 -29.31 -16.93
C LYS A 326 5.83 -28.58 -16.20
#